data_ecc30965402358dc397da2c9c06f4a5e
#
_entry.id   ecc30965402358dc397da2c9c06f4a5e
#
_cell.length_a   1.000
_cell.length_b   1.000
_cell.length_c   1.000
_cell.angle_alpha   90.00
_cell.angle_beta   90.00
_cell.angle_gamma   90.00
#
_symmetry.space_group_name_H-M   'P 1'
#
loop_
_entity.id
_entity.type
_entity.pdbx_description
1 polymer ?
#
loop_
_entity_poly.entity_id
_entity_poly.type
_entity_poly.pdbx_seq_one_letter_code
_entity_poly.pdbx_strand_id
1 'polypeptide(L)'
;IDACLVGSEMCIRDSIIDALKKKFPQIKEPNKEDICYATTNRQAAVKHIASKCDMFFVIGSRNSSNSKRLVEVANKAGCNYSELIHSESSVPLEKISQCNTIGISSGASAPEVLVQNFIEKIKEKFNVEIQEVEIVKENVTFKVPGKLN
;
A
#
# COMPACT_ATOMS: atom_id res chain seq x y z
N ILE A 1 5.75 8.06 21.59
CA ILE A 1 4.44 8.08 20.93
C ILE A 1 4.63 7.33 19.62
N ASP A 2 4.02 6.18 19.58
CA ASP A 2 4.25 5.19 18.56
C ASP A 2 3.97 5.71 17.15
N ALA A 3 4.88 5.38 16.23
CA ALA A 3 4.76 5.59 14.80
C ALA A 3 3.44 5.01 14.20
N CYS A 4 2.68 4.29 14.99
CA CYS A 4 1.35 3.76 14.67
C CYS A 4 0.28 4.84 14.54
N LEU A 5 0.47 6.01 15.17
CA LEU A 5 -0.48 7.14 15.10
C LEU A 5 -0.34 7.95 13.80
N VAL A 6 0.73 7.73 13.05
CA VAL A 6 0.97 8.43 11.79
C VAL A 6 0.80 7.45 10.64
N GLY A 7 -0.38 7.38 10.06
CA GLY A 7 -0.57 6.83 8.73
C GLY A 7 -1.22 5.45 8.60
N SER A 8 -1.78 4.87 9.67
CA SER A 8 -2.57 3.65 9.54
C SER A 8 -3.96 3.88 10.11
N GLU A 9 -4.96 3.93 9.25
CA GLU A 9 -6.37 3.99 9.67
C GLU A 9 -6.71 2.88 10.66
N MET A 10 -6.15 1.68 10.51
CA MET A 10 -6.33 0.56 11.43
C MET A 10 -5.75 0.84 12.81
N CYS A 11 -4.52 1.30 12.89
CA CYS A 11 -3.88 1.57 14.18
C CYS A 11 -4.50 2.75 14.91
N ILE A 12 -4.88 3.81 14.18
CA ILE A 12 -5.57 4.97 14.75
C ILE A 12 -6.94 4.53 15.29
N ARG A 13 -7.70 3.78 14.51
CA ARG A 13 -8.99 3.23 14.88
C ARG A 13 -8.87 2.37 16.12
N ASP A 14 -7.97 1.40 16.15
CA ASP A 14 -7.79 0.49 17.26
C ASP A 14 -7.40 1.24 18.54
N SER A 15 -6.52 2.22 18.45
CA SER A 15 -6.15 3.09 19.59
C SER A 15 -7.32 3.90 20.12
N ILE A 16 -8.18 4.42 19.24
CA ILE A 16 -9.38 5.17 19.62
C ILE A 16 -10.39 4.23 20.29
N ILE A 17 -10.61 3.04 19.71
CA ILE A 17 -11.52 2.04 20.28
C ILE A 17 -11.05 1.62 21.66
N ASP A 18 -9.77 1.33 21.85
CA ASP A 18 -9.20 0.95 23.14
C ASP A 18 -9.35 2.08 24.18
N ALA A 19 -9.10 3.32 23.79
CA ALA A 19 -9.30 4.46 24.68
C ALA A 19 -10.77 4.65 25.07
N LEU A 20 -11.69 4.46 24.11
CA LEU A 20 -13.13 4.54 24.34
C LEU A 20 -13.62 3.39 25.25
N LYS A 21 -13.15 2.16 25.02
CA LYS A 21 -13.49 1.01 25.88
C LYS A 21 -13.04 1.18 27.32
N LYS A 22 -11.86 1.74 27.54
CA LYS A 22 -11.38 2.07 28.90
C LYS A 22 -12.29 3.03 29.60
N LYS A 23 -12.86 4.01 28.90
CA LYS A 23 -13.74 5.03 29.45
C LYS A 23 -15.20 4.59 29.47
N PHE A 24 -15.62 3.80 28.48
CA PHE A 24 -17.00 3.33 28.30
C PHE A 24 -16.99 1.81 28.01
N PRO A 25 -16.95 0.95 29.05
CA PRO A 25 -16.81 -0.49 28.87
C PRO A 25 -17.94 -1.16 28.07
N GLN A 26 -19.10 -0.53 27.95
CA GLN A 26 -20.26 -1.04 27.23
C GLN A 26 -20.35 -0.54 25.77
N ILE A 27 -19.34 0.21 25.28
CA ILE A 27 -19.37 0.72 23.92
C ILE A 27 -19.30 -0.45 22.91
N LYS A 28 -20.17 -0.41 21.92
CA LYS A 28 -20.14 -1.39 20.82
C LYS A 28 -19.08 -0.98 19.81
N GLU A 29 -18.23 -1.91 19.43
CA GLU A 29 -17.26 -1.69 18.36
C GLU A 29 -17.94 -1.66 17.01
N PRO A 30 -17.44 -0.84 16.04
CA PRO A 30 -17.78 -1.00 14.65
C PRO A 30 -17.26 -2.34 14.14
N ASN A 31 -17.93 -2.91 13.14
CA ASN A 31 -17.49 -4.15 12.53
C ASN A 31 -16.07 -4.00 11.98
N LYS A 32 -15.26 -5.07 12.08
CA LYS A 32 -13.86 -5.06 11.55
C LYS A 32 -13.77 -4.83 10.04
N GLU A 33 -14.87 -5.00 9.34
CA GLU A 33 -15.00 -4.85 7.88
C GLU A 33 -15.19 -3.40 7.41
N ASP A 34 -15.16 -2.41 8.31
CA ASP A 34 -15.30 -0.98 7.95
C ASP A 34 -14.09 -0.40 7.21
N ILE A 35 -12.97 -1.15 7.15
CA ILE A 35 -11.81 -0.72 6.41
C ILE A 35 -11.96 -1.16 4.96
N CYS A 36 -11.71 -0.23 4.05
CA CYS A 36 -11.77 -0.50 2.61
C CYS A 36 -10.96 -1.77 2.27
N TYR A 37 -11.64 -2.79 1.74
CA TYR A 37 -11.04 -4.05 1.34
C TYR A 37 -9.82 -3.86 0.41
N ALA A 38 -9.86 -2.86 -0.48
CA ALA A 38 -8.74 -2.55 -1.37
C ALA A 38 -7.47 -2.16 -0.60
N THR A 39 -7.60 -1.45 0.53
CA THR A 39 -6.46 -1.11 1.40
C THR A 39 -5.91 -2.36 2.07
N THR A 40 -6.78 -3.22 2.59
CA THR A 40 -6.39 -4.48 3.24
C THR A 40 -5.72 -5.44 2.26
N ASN A 41 -6.30 -5.61 1.08
CA ASN A 41 -5.77 -6.49 0.04
C ASN A 41 -4.39 -6.01 -0.45
N ARG A 42 -4.21 -4.70 -0.67
CA ARG A 42 -2.90 -4.15 -1.06
C ARG A 42 -1.85 -4.36 0.03
N GLN A 43 -2.19 -4.14 1.28
CA GLN A 43 -1.24 -4.40 2.38
C GLN A 43 -0.87 -5.89 2.47
N ALA A 44 -1.82 -6.80 2.26
CA ALA A 44 -1.57 -8.23 2.22
C ALA A 44 -0.63 -8.60 1.06
N ALA A 45 -0.87 -8.04 -0.14
CA ALA A 45 -0.01 -8.24 -1.30
C ALA A 45 1.41 -7.75 -1.05
N VAL A 46 1.56 -6.53 -0.52
CA VAL A 46 2.87 -5.98 -0.16
C VAL A 46 3.60 -6.86 0.86
N LYS A 47 2.92 -7.32 1.92
CA LYS A 47 3.52 -8.24 2.91
C LYS A 47 4.02 -9.54 2.28
N HIS A 48 3.27 -10.07 1.32
CA HIS A 48 3.62 -11.34 0.68
C HIS A 48 4.86 -11.25 -0.21
N ILE A 49 5.03 -10.15 -0.92
CA ILE A 49 6.11 -10.02 -1.92
C ILE A 49 7.33 -9.25 -1.40
N ALA A 50 7.17 -8.32 -0.46
CA ALA A 50 8.24 -7.43 -0.03
C ALA A 50 9.45 -8.18 0.56
N SER A 51 9.23 -9.28 1.28
CA SER A 51 10.32 -10.11 1.83
C SER A 51 11.15 -10.84 0.78
N LYS A 52 10.67 -10.89 -0.47
CA LYS A 52 11.34 -11.56 -1.59
C LYS A 52 12.04 -10.57 -2.53
N CYS A 53 11.96 -9.28 -2.22
CA CYS A 53 12.49 -8.21 -3.05
C CYS A 53 13.69 -7.55 -2.38
N ASP A 54 14.69 -7.20 -3.19
CA ASP A 54 15.83 -6.40 -2.74
C ASP A 54 15.40 -4.96 -2.48
N MET A 55 14.51 -4.45 -3.33
CA MET A 55 13.90 -3.12 -3.22
C MET A 55 12.40 -3.19 -3.43
N PHE A 56 11.69 -2.26 -2.79
CA PHE A 56 10.24 -2.13 -2.94
C PHE A 56 9.84 -0.68 -3.20
N PHE A 57 9.11 -0.44 -4.28
CA PHE A 57 8.65 0.89 -4.65
C PHE A 57 7.13 0.98 -4.56
N VAL A 58 6.67 2.02 -3.88
CA VAL A 58 5.25 2.36 -3.81
C VAL A 58 5.01 3.61 -4.64
N ILE A 59 4.17 3.51 -5.65
CA ILE A 59 3.82 4.63 -6.51
C ILE A 59 2.62 5.36 -5.93
N GLY A 60 2.76 6.66 -5.68
CA GLY A 60 1.69 7.44 -5.07
C GLY A 60 2.08 8.82 -4.62
N SER A 61 1.11 9.57 -4.10
CA SER A 61 1.32 10.93 -3.62
C SER A 61 2.00 10.95 -2.25
N ARG A 62 2.89 11.94 -2.06
CA ARG A 62 3.49 12.23 -0.73
C ARG A 62 2.48 12.58 0.35
N ASN A 63 1.31 13.05 -0.05
CA ASN A 63 0.24 13.43 0.88
C ASN A 63 -0.69 12.24 1.19
N SER A 64 -0.53 11.10 0.52
CA SER A 64 -1.34 9.92 0.75
C SER A 64 -0.83 9.12 1.95
N SER A 65 -1.60 9.07 3.02
CA SER A 65 -1.33 8.23 4.19
C SER A 65 -1.26 6.76 3.83
N ASN A 66 -2.15 6.30 2.93
CA ASN A 66 -2.15 4.92 2.45
C ASN A 66 -0.84 4.56 1.73
N SER A 67 -0.34 5.43 0.85
CA SER A 67 0.92 5.19 0.13
C SER A 67 2.12 5.12 1.09
N LYS A 68 2.19 6.03 2.05
CA LYS A 68 3.22 5.99 3.12
C LYS A 68 3.14 4.70 3.93
N ARG A 69 1.92 4.27 4.26
CA ARG A 69 1.70 3.03 5.00
C ARG A 69 2.17 1.80 4.25
N LEU A 70 1.99 1.74 2.92
CA LEU A 70 2.49 0.62 2.12
C LEU A 70 4.02 0.52 2.15
N VAL A 71 4.73 1.66 2.17
CA VAL A 71 6.21 1.69 2.35
C VAL A 71 6.59 1.12 3.72
N GLU A 72 5.91 1.53 4.79
CA GLU A 72 6.16 0.98 6.14
C GLU A 72 5.88 -0.51 6.22
N VAL A 73 4.81 -0.97 5.57
CA VAL A 73 4.46 -2.39 5.51
C VAL A 73 5.52 -3.20 4.79
N ALA A 74 6.07 -2.68 3.67
CA ALA A 74 7.15 -3.34 2.94
C ALA A 74 8.43 -3.46 3.80
N ASN A 75 8.82 -2.40 4.49
CA ASN A 75 9.96 -2.42 5.41
C ASN A 75 9.75 -3.43 6.55
N LYS A 76 8.57 -3.43 7.18
CA LYS A 76 8.23 -4.37 8.25
C LYS A 76 8.15 -5.83 7.79
N ALA A 77 7.84 -6.04 6.52
CA ALA A 77 7.80 -7.37 5.91
C ALA A 77 9.19 -7.93 5.55
N GLY A 78 10.25 -7.14 5.75
CA GLY A 78 11.64 -7.58 5.58
C GLY A 78 12.33 -7.07 4.31
N CYS A 79 11.72 -6.17 3.54
CA CYS A 79 12.42 -5.50 2.46
C CYS A 79 13.41 -4.48 3.04
N ASN A 80 14.68 -4.59 2.65
CA ASN A 80 15.73 -3.72 3.19
C ASN A 80 15.65 -2.27 2.70
N TYR A 81 15.04 -2.07 1.54
CA TYR A 81 14.88 -0.74 0.95
C TYR A 81 13.49 -0.57 0.35
N SER A 82 12.73 0.36 0.90
CA SER A 82 11.41 0.72 0.38
C SER A 82 11.27 2.22 0.26
N GLU A 83 10.75 2.68 -0.88
CA GLU A 83 10.63 4.10 -1.18
C GLU A 83 9.32 4.45 -1.85
N LEU A 84 8.80 5.67 -1.56
CA LEU A 84 7.62 6.23 -2.21
C LEU A 84 8.04 7.03 -3.45
N ILE A 85 7.60 6.59 -4.61
CA ILE A 85 7.81 7.27 -5.89
C ILE A 85 6.58 8.11 -6.23
N HIS A 86 6.77 9.40 -6.36
CA HIS A 86 5.69 10.36 -6.63
C HIS A 86 5.77 11.00 -8.03
N SER A 87 6.89 10.84 -8.71
CA SER A 87 7.13 11.35 -10.07
C SER A 87 8.16 10.50 -10.79
N GLU A 88 8.15 10.55 -12.11
CA GLU A 88 9.09 9.82 -12.97
C GLU A 88 10.56 10.24 -12.73
N SER A 89 10.79 11.50 -12.36
CA SER A 89 12.13 12.03 -12.08
C SER A 89 12.74 11.47 -10.78
N SER A 90 11.92 10.87 -9.91
CA SER A 90 12.37 10.34 -8.63
C SER A 90 12.77 8.86 -8.67
N VAL A 91 12.80 8.23 -9.85
CA VAL A 91 13.19 6.82 -10.01
C VAL A 91 14.70 6.65 -9.77
N PRO A 92 15.13 5.89 -8.76
CA PRO A 92 16.54 5.75 -8.40
C PRO A 92 17.25 4.69 -9.25
N LEU A 93 17.44 4.96 -10.55
CA LEU A 93 17.98 4.01 -11.53
C LEU A 93 19.36 3.44 -11.12
N GLU A 94 20.21 4.25 -10.48
CA GLU A 94 21.53 3.80 -10.01
C GLU A 94 21.42 2.73 -8.93
N LYS A 95 20.47 2.86 -8.01
CA LYS A 95 20.22 1.84 -6.99
C LYS A 95 19.61 0.58 -7.57
N ILE A 96 18.69 0.75 -8.52
CA ILE A 96 18.02 -0.34 -9.24
C ILE A 96 19.03 -1.22 -9.97
N SER A 97 20.10 -0.64 -10.52
CA SER A 97 21.14 -1.40 -11.23
C SER A 97 21.88 -2.43 -10.35
N GLN A 98 21.78 -2.31 -9.04
CA GLN A 98 22.42 -3.19 -8.06
C GLN A 98 21.49 -4.28 -7.52
N CYS A 99 20.24 -4.32 -8.00
CA CYS A 99 19.22 -5.23 -7.50
C CYS A 99 18.88 -6.30 -8.52
N ASN A 100 18.51 -7.48 -8.02
CA ASN A 100 18.00 -8.57 -8.85
C ASN A 100 16.47 -8.59 -8.88
N THR A 101 15.84 -8.18 -7.80
CA THR A 101 14.38 -8.25 -7.64
C THR A 101 13.81 -6.97 -7.08
N ILE A 102 12.82 -6.42 -7.79
CA ILE A 102 12.12 -5.19 -7.40
C ILE A 102 10.65 -5.49 -7.23
N GLY A 103 10.09 -5.11 -6.09
CA GLY A 103 8.65 -5.10 -5.86
C GLY A 103 8.06 -3.74 -6.19
N ILE A 104 6.89 -3.73 -6.81
CA ILE A 104 6.15 -2.51 -7.13
C ILE A 104 4.72 -2.65 -6.64
N SER A 105 4.22 -1.60 -5.98
CA SER A 105 2.81 -1.45 -5.64
C SER A 105 2.38 0.00 -5.81
N SER A 106 1.09 0.25 -5.80
CA SER A 106 0.54 1.61 -5.91
C SER A 106 -0.42 1.93 -4.77
N GLY A 107 -0.49 3.19 -4.39
CA GLY A 107 -1.56 3.69 -3.54
C GLY A 107 -2.93 3.56 -4.23
N ALA A 108 -4.01 3.42 -3.44
CA ALA A 108 -5.37 3.27 -3.99
C ALA A 108 -5.80 4.42 -4.92
N SER A 109 -5.27 5.61 -4.71
CA SER A 109 -5.56 6.81 -5.50
C SER A 109 -4.50 7.12 -6.56
N ALA A 110 -3.49 6.27 -6.72
CA ALA A 110 -2.46 6.48 -7.74
C ALA A 110 -3.01 6.12 -9.13
N PRO A 111 -2.90 7.01 -10.12
CA PRO A 111 -3.28 6.69 -11.48
C PRO A 111 -2.44 5.53 -12.03
N GLU A 112 -3.08 4.60 -12.73
CA GLU A 112 -2.43 3.45 -13.36
C GLU A 112 -1.30 3.88 -14.31
N VAL A 113 -1.48 4.99 -15.02
CA VAL A 113 -0.49 5.53 -15.94
C VAL A 113 0.86 5.79 -15.27
N LEU A 114 0.90 6.18 -13.99
CA LEU A 114 2.16 6.39 -13.27
C LEU A 114 2.90 5.09 -13.01
N VAL A 115 2.16 4.00 -12.81
CA VAL A 115 2.74 2.66 -12.64
C VAL A 115 3.34 2.21 -13.96
N GLN A 116 2.62 2.37 -15.05
CA GLN A 116 3.09 2.02 -16.39
C GLN A 116 4.34 2.80 -16.78
N ASN A 117 4.32 4.12 -16.60
CA ASN A 117 5.49 4.98 -16.87
C ASN A 117 6.72 4.57 -16.04
N PHE A 118 6.51 4.19 -14.78
CA PHE A 118 7.61 3.70 -13.94
C PHE A 118 8.20 2.41 -14.50
N ILE A 119 7.34 1.46 -14.89
CA ILE A 119 7.75 0.18 -15.48
C ILE A 119 8.48 0.41 -16.81
N GLU A 120 7.95 1.25 -17.69
CA GLU A 120 8.57 1.57 -18.99
C GLU A 120 9.95 2.17 -18.81
N LYS A 121 10.11 3.10 -17.87
CA LYS A 121 11.40 3.71 -17.56
C LYS A 121 12.45 2.70 -17.09
N ILE A 122 12.04 1.68 -16.35
CA ILE A 122 12.93 0.59 -15.95
C ILE A 122 13.28 -0.27 -17.17
N LYS A 123 12.30 -0.61 -18.00
CA LYS A 123 12.50 -1.40 -19.23
C LYS A 123 13.45 -0.75 -20.24
N GLU A 124 13.43 0.59 -20.32
CA GLU A 124 14.36 1.34 -21.21
C GLU A 124 15.84 1.15 -20.81
N LYS A 125 16.11 0.88 -19.54
CA LYS A 125 17.48 0.81 -19.01
C LYS A 125 17.93 -0.61 -18.68
N PHE A 126 16.99 -1.49 -18.39
CA PHE A 126 17.26 -2.84 -17.91
C PHE A 126 16.43 -3.87 -18.66
N ASN A 127 17.01 -5.04 -18.90
CA ASN A 127 16.25 -6.17 -19.38
C ASN A 127 15.54 -6.83 -18.19
N VAL A 128 14.22 -6.63 -18.07
CA VAL A 128 13.44 -7.06 -16.92
C VAL A 128 12.30 -7.99 -17.34
N GLU A 129 12.07 -9.02 -16.55
CA GLU A 129 10.88 -9.86 -16.60
C GLU A 129 9.86 -9.34 -15.58
N ILE A 130 8.61 -9.21 -16.00
CA ILE A 130 7.52 -8.71 -15.13
C ILE A 130 6.64 -9.89 -14.74
N GLN A 131 6.44 -10.02 -13.44
CA GLN A 131 5.50 -10.97 -12.86
C GLN A 131 4.43 -10.22 -12.09
N GLU A 132 3.18 -10.38 -12.48
CA GLU A 132 2.05 -9.88 -11.72
C GLU A 132 1.66 -10.87 -10.61
N VAL A 133 1.55 -10.38 -9.38
CA VAL A 133 1.19 -11.20 -8.22
C VAL A 133 -0.18 -10.78 -7.72
N GLU A 134 -1.17 -11.60 -8.03
CA GLU A 134 -2.54 -11.47 -7.54
C GLU A 134 -2.75 -12.41 -6.33
N ILE A 135 -3.04 -11.84 -5.16
CA ILE A 135 -3.25 -12.63 -3.93
C ILE A 135 -4.73 -12.87 -3.67
N VAL A 136 -5.56 -11.89 -4.00
CA VAL A 136 -7.02 -11.95 -3.80
C VAL A 136 -7.72 -11.50 -5.06
N LYS A 137 -8.59 -12.37 -5.60
CA LYS A 137 -9.52 -11.98 -6.67
C LYS A 137 -10.65 -11.16 -6.08
N GLU A 138 -10.73 -9.91 -6.47
CA GLU A 138 -11.79 -9.02 -6.01
C GLU A 138 -13.06 -9.25 -6.85
N ASN A 139 -14.08 -9.87 -6.25
CA ASN A 139 -15.42 -10.06 -6.84
C ASN A 139 -16.44 -9.18 -6.11
N VAL A 140 -16.16 -7.88 -6.02
CA VAL A 140 -17.06 -6.95 -5.34
C VAL A 140 -17.97 -6.27 -6.36
N THR A 141 -19.26 -6.49 -6.21
CA THR A 141 -20.29 -5.81 -7.01
C THR A 141 -20.97 -4.74 -6.15
N PHE A 142 -20.83 -3.49 -6.54
CA PHE A 142 -21.53 -2.39 -5.89
C PHE A 142 -22.96 -2.29 -6.43
N LYS A 143 -23.95 -2.28 -5.54
CA LYS A 143 -25.32 -1.99 -5.93
C LYS A 143 -25.42 -0.49 -6.25
N VAL A 144 -26.06 -0.19 -7.38
CA VAL A 144 -26.41 1.19 -7.71
C VAL A 144 -27.37 1.70 -6.63
N PRO A 145 -27.14 2.90 -6.06
CA PRO A 145 -28.09 3.48 -5.10
C PRO A 145 -29.47 3.54 -5.72
N GLY A 146 -30.47 3.06 -4.96
CA GLY A 146 -31.87 3.21 -5.38
C GLY A 146 -32.19 4.69 -5.59
N LYS A 147 -33.15 4.99 -6.48
CA LYS A 147 -33.61 6.36 -6.68
C LYS A 147 -33.94 6.96 -5.31
N LEU A 148 -33.31 8.08 -5.01
CA LEU A 148 -33.69 8.94 -3.90
C LEU A 148 -35.07 9.50 -4.24
N ASN A 149 -36.13 9.05 -3.55
CA ASN A 149 -37.45 9.65 -3.60
C ASN A 149 -37.48 10.90 -2.76
#